data_27ed969f204c4948722e013b82260593
#
_entry.id   27ed969f204c4948722e013b82260593
#
_cell.length_a   1.000
_cell.length_b   1.000
_cell.length_c   1.000
_cell.angle_alpha   90.00
_cell.angle_beta   90.00
_cell.angle_gamma   90.00
#
_symmetry.space_group_name_H-M   'P 1'
#
loop_
_entity.id
_entity.type
_entity.pdbx_description
1 polymer ?
#
loop_
_entity_poly.entity_id
_entity_poly.type
_entity_poly.pdbx_seq_one_letter_code
_entity_poly.pdbx_strand_id
1 'polypeptide(L)'
;MPRKEHHSTPTIISHFLYTDLAAIPLDTSAWFAWLEQRCTFYFDSPLGSFTARCETRANSLFWYAFRRYRKHLYKTYLGRSADLSSARLLNVAQLLAHKAGA
;
A
#
# COMPACT_ATOMS: atom_id res chain seq x y z
N MET A 1 -0.13 9.31 23.48
CA MET A 1 -0.38 9.11 22.98
C MET A 1 -0.71 9.07 22.25
N PRO A 2 -0.74 9.18 21.88
CA PRO A 2 -1.17 9.11 20.96
C PRO A 2 -1.21 8.65 19.89
N ARG A 3 -0.96 8.45 19.27
CA ARG A 3 -0.89 7.84 18.29
C ARG A 3 -1.88 6.92 18.04
N LYS A 4 -2.93 7.01 18.36
CA LYS A 4 -3.92 6.20 18.10
C LYS A 4 -4.31 6.23 16.73
N GLU A 5 -4.06 7.25 16.02
CA GLU A 5 -4.38 7.34 14.65
C GLU A 5 -3.63 6.31 13.87
N HIS A 6 -2.53 5.84 14.36
CA HIS A 6 -1.80 4.82 13.66
C HIS A 6 -2.48 3.48 13.71
N HIS A 7 -3.35 3.29 14.69
CA HIS A 7 -4.01 2.03 14.78
C HIS A 7 -4.93 1.77 13.65
N SER A 8 -5.52 2.81 13.08
CA SER A 8 -6.52 2.58 12.06
C SER A 8 -5.96 2.42 10.68
N THR A 9 -4.66 2.57 10.48
CA THR A 9 -4.08 2.36 9.18
C THR A 9 -3.67 0.91 9.02
N PRO A 10 -4.34 0.16 8.14
CA PRO A 10 -3.92 -1.23 7.90
C PRO A 10 -2.51 -1.26 7.36
N THR A 11 -1.73 -2.23 7.78
CA THR A 11 -0.32 -2.31 7.44
C THR A 11 0.02 -3.70 6.91
N ILE A 12 0.78 -3.72 5.82
CA ILE A 12 1.27 -4.98 5.26
C ILE A 12 2.68 -5.23 5.77
N ILE A 13 2.87 -6.38 6.41
CA ILE A 13 4.16 -6.82 6.88
C ILE A 13 4.32 -8.27 6.43
N SER A 14 5.44 -8.59 5.80
CA SER A 14 5.67 -9.89 5.20
C SER A 14 4.63 -10.15 4.13
N HIS A 15 3.74 -11.09 4.32
CA HIS A 15 2.78 -11.45 3.28
C HIS A 15 1.34 -11.27 3.76
N PHE A 16 1.15 -10.45 4.81
CA PHE A 16 -0.16 -10.27 5.40
C PHE A 16 -0.51 -8.80 5.60
N LEU A 17 -1.76 -8.48 5.36
CA LEU A 17 -2.31 -7.19 5.72
C LEU A 17 -2.91 -7.32 7.11
N TYR A 18 -2.47 -6.49 8.04
CA TYR A 18 -2.98 -6.46 9.40
C TYR A 18 -3.94 -5.30 9.58
N THR A 19 -5.17 -5.63 9.95
CA THR A 19 -6.18 -4.63 10.26
C THR A 19 -6.53 -4.78 11.74
N ASP A 20 -7.42 -3.94 12.23
CA ASP A 20 -7.87 -4.06 13.62
C ASP A 20 -8.62 -5.36 13.86
N LEU A 21 -9.16 -5.95 12.81
CA LEU A 21 -10.03 -7.11 12.94
C LEU A 21 -9.40 -8.42 12.50
N ALA A 22 -8.39 -8.36 11.65
CA ALA A 22 -7.92 -9.59 11.02
C ALA A 22 -6.54 -9.45 10.39
N ALA A 23 -5.94 -10.58 10.07
CA ALA A 23 -4.75 -10.65 9.25
C ALA A 23 -5.19 -11.30 7.94
N ILE A 24 -5.00 -10.59 6.84
CA ILE A 24 -5.46 -11.04 5.53
C ILE A 24 -4.26 -11.38 4.66
N PRO A 25 -4.13 -12.63 4.21
CA PRO A 25 -3.01 -12.99 3.35
C PRO A 25 -3.11 -12.28 2.01
N LEU A 26 -2.00 -11.78 1.52
CA LEU A 26 -1.97 -11.16 0.21
C LEU A 26 -2.21 -12.21 -0.88
N ASP A 27 -2.58 -11.74 -2.05
CA ASP A 27 -2.79 -12.60 -3.23
C ASP A 27 -3.93 -13.62 -3.05
N THR A 28 -4.87 -13.31 -2.17
CA THR A 28 -6.05 -14.14 -1.98
C THR A 28 -7.29 -13.34 -2.37
N SER A 29 -8.41 -14.04 -2.54
CA SER A 29 -9.64 -13.34 -2.86
C SER A 29 -10.03 -12.37 -1.76
N ALA A 30 -9.72 -12.70 -0.52
CA ALA A 30 -10.00 -11.79 0.60
C ALA A 30 -9.22 -10.48 0.48
N TRP A 31 -7.95 -10.57 0.05
CA TRP A 31 -7.12 -9.39 -0.15
C TRP A 31 -7.71 -8.50 -1.25
N PHE A 32 -8.04 -9.09 -2.38
CA PHE A 32 -8.59 -8.29 -3.48
C PHE A 32 -9.95 -7.71 -3.15
N ALA A 33 -10.77 -8.44 -2.39
CA ALA A 33 -12.04 -7.92 -1.94
C ALA A 33 -11.85 -6.74 -0.98
N TRP A 34 -10.84 -6.83 -0.11
CA TRP A 34 -10.55 -5.75 0.81
C TRP A 34 -10.19 -4.47 0.09
N LEU A 35 -9.44 -4.58 -1.01
CA LEU A 35 -9.04 -3.40 -1.78
C LEU A 35 -10.23 -2.62 -2.33
N GLU A 36 -11.36 -3.27 -2.55
CA GLU A 36 -12.54 -2.59 -3.07
C GLU A 36 -13.17 -1.65 -2.03
N GLN A 37 -12.74 -1.71 -0.80
CA GLN A 37 -13.25 -0.83 0.25
C GLN A 37 -12.63 0.56 0.20
N ARG A 38 -11.68 0.78 -0.69
CA ARG A 38 -11.04 2.09 -0.88
C ARG A 38 -10.29 2.58 0.35
N CYS A 39 -9.68 1.67 1.06
CA CYS A 39 -8.94 2.02 2.26
C CYS A 39 -7.49 2.31 1.95
N THR A 40 -6.93 3.27 2.66
CA THR A 40 -5.50 3.52 2.61
C THR A 40 -4.79 2.40 3.36
N PHE A 41 -3.64 1.97 2.86
CA PHE A 41 -2.83 1.02 3.61
C PHE A 41 -1.35 1.38 3.51
N TYR A 42 -0.58 0.86 4.44
CA TYR A 42 0.86 1.08 4.49
C TYR A 42 1.57 -0.24 4.18
N PHE A 43 2.53 -0.17 3.28
CA PHE A 43 3.32 -1.34 2.90
C PHE A 43 4.71 -1.20 3.50
N ASP A 44 5.10 -2.18 4.33
CA ASP A 44 6.38 -2.15 5.01
C ASP A 44 7.19 -3.37 4.60
N SER A 45 8.34 -3.15 3.99
CA SER A 45 9.22 -4.24 3.60
C SER A 45 10.67 -3.84 3.75
N PRO A 46 11.59 -4.80 3.84
CA PRO A 46 13.02 -4.48 3.90
C PRO A 46 13.52 -3.77 2.66
N LEU A 47 12.84 -3.94 1.53
CA LEU A 47 13.26 -3.33 0.27
C LEU A 47 12.73 -1.92 0.09
N GLY A 48 11.80 -1.51 0.93
CA GLY A 48 11.22 -0.18 0.85
C GLY A 48 9.81 -0.16 1.40
N SER A 49 9.29 1.02 1.65
CA SER A 49 7.96 1.18 2.21
C SER A 49 7.24 2.32 1.50
N PHE A 50 5.93 2.31 1.56
CA PHE A 50 5.12 3.39 1.00
C PHE A 50 3.72 3.34 1.59
N THR A 51 2.99 4.44 1.42
CA THR A 51 1.57 4.50 1.74
C THR A 51 0.80 4.37 0.43
N ALA A 52 -0.18 3.49 0.40
CA ALA A 52 -1.00 3.31 -0.79
C ALA A 52 -2.34 3.99 -0.60
N ARG A 53 -2.75 4.75 -1.61
CA ARG A 53 -4.05 5.41 -1.62
C ARG A 53 -4.70 5.20 -2.96
N CYS A 54 -6.02 5.14 -2.97
CA CYS A 54 -6.74 4.98 -4.22
C CYS A 54 -7.43 6.28 -4.60
N GLU A 55 -7.57 6.47 -5.90
CA GLU A 55 -8.33 7.58 -6.48
C GLU A 55 -9.39 6.98 -7.38
N THR A 56 -10.58 7.57 -7.34
CA THR A 56 -11.67 7.11 -8.18
C THR A 56 -11.75 7.99 -9.42
N ARG A 57 -11.75 7.36 -10.59
CA ARG A 57 -11.91 8.08 -11.84
C ARG A 57 -12.82 7.25 -12.73
N ALA A 58 -13.85 7.87 -13.26
CA ALA A 58 -14.78 7.19 -14.15
C ALA A 58 -15.25 5.85 -13.58
N ASN A 59 -15.58 5.84 -12.29
CA ASN A 59 -16.08 4.66 -11.59
C ASN A 59 -15.08 3.53 -11.43
N SER A 60 -13.80 3.81 -11.63
CA SER A 60 -12.75 2.83 -11.40
C SER A 60 -11.82 3.30 -10.31
N LEU A 61 -11.23 2.35 -9.59
CA LEU A 61 -10.25 2.66 -8.57
C LEU A 61 -8.86 2.51 -9.13
N PHE A 62 -8.06 3.56 -8.96
CA PHE A 62 -6.65 3.54 -9.36
C PHE A 62 -5.80 3.77 -8.13
N TRP A 63 -4.84 2.90 -7.91
CA TRP A 63 -4.02 2.94 -6.70
C TRP A 63 -2.68 3.59 -6.97
N TYR A 64 -2.22 4.40 -6.01
CA TYR A 64 -0.93 5.08 -6.09
C TYR A 64 -0.15 4.86 -4.82
N ALA A 65 1.17 4.71 -4.97
CA ALA A 65 2.08 4.58 -3.85
C ALA A 65 2.76 5.91 -3.60
N PHE A 66 2.82 6.31 -2.35
CA PHE A 66 3.45 7.55 -1.93
C PHE A 66 4.55 7.26 -0.94
N ARG A 67 5.71 7.88 -1.13
CA ARG A 67 6.81 7.76 -0.18
C ARG A 67 7.43 9.11 0.03
N ARG A 68 7.59 9.50 1.28
CA ARG A 68 8.26 10.75 1.61
C ARG A 68 9.69 10.43 2.03
N TYR A 69 10.65 11.11 1.42
CA TYR A 69 12.05 10.92 1.73
C TYR A 69 12.75 12.25 1.60
N ARG A 70 13.39 12.70 2.67
CA ARG A 70 14.13 13.95 2.71
C ARG A 70 13.27 15.13 2.22
N LYS A 71 12.08 15.24 2.78
CA LYS A 71 11.15 16.33 2.47
C LYS A 71 10.60 16.30 1.05
N HIS A 72 10.88 15.26 0.31
CA HIS A 72 10.33 15.07 -1.03
C HIS A 72 9.24 14.01 -0.97
N LEU A 73 8.17 14.24 -1.69
CA LEU A 73 7.10 13.25 -1.79
C LEU A 73 7.18 12.62 -3.16
N TYR A 74 7.40 11.32 -3.19
CA TYR A 74 7.45 10.55 -4.42
C TYR A 74 6.15 9.80 -4.62
N LYS A 75 5.65 9.78 -5.84
CA LYS A 75 4.38 9.14 -6.17
C LYS A 75 4.59 8.23 -7.36
N THR A 76 4.03 7.03 -7.31
CA THR A 76 4.14 6.07 -8.39
C THR A 76 2.81 5.32 -8.53
N TYR A 77 2.41 5.08 -9.77
CA TYR A 77 1.20 4.34 -10.02
C TYR A 77 1.36 2.87 -9.63
N LEU A 78 0.41 2.35 -8.88
CA LEU A 78 0.43 0.94 -8.47
C LEU A 78 -0.36 0.06 -9.45
N GLY A 79 -1.50 0.54 -9.87
CA GLY A 79 -2.37 -0.23 -10.74
C GLY A 79 -3.82 -0.17 -10.26
N ARG A 80 -4.64 -0.99 -10.89
CA ARG A 80 -6.02 -1.15 -10.46
C ARG A 80 -6.03 -2.21 -9.36
N SER A 81 -7.15 -2.32 -8.66
CA SER A 81 -7.20 -3.24 -7.52
C SER A 81 -6.76 -4.66 -7.90
N ALA A 82 -7.17 -5.14 -9.05
CA ALA A 82 -6.82 -6.50 -9.47
C ALA A 82 -5.33 -6.69 -9.75
N ASP A 83 -4.59 -5.60 -9.91
CA ASP A 83 -3.17 -5.66 -10.23
C ASP A 83 -2.26 -5.68 -8.99
N LEU A 84 -2.84 -5.49 -7.82
CA LEU A 84 -2.06 -5.34 -6.60
C LEU A 84 -1.70 -6.67 -5.96
N SER A 85 -0.88 -7.44 -6.65
CA SER A 85 -0.31 -8.65 -6.08
C SER A 85 0.86 -8.30 -5.17
N SER A 86 1.27 -9.23 -4.33
CA SER A 86 2.43 -9.01 -3.47
C SER A 86 3.68 -8.69 -4.29
N ALA A 87 3.83 -9.35 -5.44
CA ALA A 87 4.96 -9.09 -6.33
C ALA A 87 4.94 -7.65 -6.85
N ARG A 88 3.76 -7.16 -7.23
CA ARG A 88 3.62 -5.80 -7.71
C ARG A 88 3.97 -4.79 -6.64
N LEU A 89 3.47 -5.01 -5.43
CA LEU A 89 3.74 -4.11 -4.31
C LEU A 89 5.24 -4.04 -4.02
N LEU A 90 5.90 -5.17 -4.01
CA LEU A 90 7.32 -5.22 -3.74
C LEU A 90 8.11 -4.53 -4.84
N ASN A 91 7.71 -4.75 -6.09
CA ASN A 91 8.36 -4.11 -7.24
C ASN A 91 8.28 -2.58 -7.12
N VAL A 92 7.09 -2.07 -6.77
CA VAL A 92 6.92 -0.62 -6.64
C VAL A 92 7.70 -0.08 -5.45
N ALA A 93 7.79 -0.84 -4.35
CA ALA A 93 8.58 -0.42 -3.20
C ALA A 93 10.05 -0.25 -3.59
N GLN A 94 10.59 -1.18 -4.37
CA GLN A 94 11.97 -1.07 -4.86
C GLN A 94 12.13 0.12 -5.78
N LEU A 95 11.16 0.35 -6.66
CA LEU A 95 11.19 1.47 -7.58
C LEU A 95 11.24 2.79 -6.84
N LEU A 96 10.38 2.94 -5.83
CA LEU A 96 10.34 4.16 -5.05
C LEU A 96 11.62 4.38 -4.25
N ALA A 97 12.16 3.31 -3.69
CA ALA A 97 13.40 3.42 -2.95
C ALA A 97 14.53 3.88 -3.87
N HIS A 98 14.56 3.35 -5.09
CA HIS A 98 15.57 3.75 -6.07
C HIS A 98 15.40 5.21 -6.50
N LYS A 99 14.15 5.63 -6.75
CA LYS A 99 13.89 7.02 -7.13
C LYS A 99 14.28 7.98 -6.02
N ALA A 100 14.06 7.61 -4.78
CA ALA A 100 14.39 8.46 -3.65
C ALA A 100 15.88 8.45 -3.33
N GLY A 101 16.64 7.59 -3.95
CA GLY A 101 18.07 7.49 -3.67
C GLY A 101 18.37 6.79 -2.37
N ALA A 102 17.43 6.00 -1.90
CA ALA A 102 17.57 5.32 -0.60
C ALA A 102 18.12 3.93 -0.78
#